data_128e71ca21dbcb1740ea640f84bf235a
#
_entry.id   128e71ca21dbcb1740ea640f84bf235a
#
_cell.length_a   1.000
_cell.length_b   1.000
_cell.length_c   1.000
_cell.angle_alpha   90.00
_cell.angle_beta   90.00
_cell.angle_gamma   90.00
#
_symmetry.space_group_name_H-M   'P 1'
#
loop_
_entity.id
_entity.type
_entity.pdbx_description
1 polymer ?
#
loop_
_entity_poly.entity_id
_entity_poly.type
_entity_poly.pdbx_seq_one_letter_code
_entity_poly.pdbx_strand_id
1 'polypeptide(L)'
;GHPRTDPSLLADILRYVHANGGTCAIAESANGYLEQNLKLAGLSEVIDDCGAQVLDLDFADTDLVDITGEEHYLPKILKEYCLRIAVPAASKRPGMIFSNNVKLFVGAVPRNRYQLGDEVVDYRPRIHLNLHRSVANLYRSMQWYAPFDFYINGGLAVDERRGEFRFPQILIG
;
A
#
# COMPACT_ATOMS: atom_id res chain seq x y z
N GLY A 1 -4.48 -13.41 11.69
CA GLY A 1 -4.20 -12.97 10.32
C GLY A 1 -3.99 -11.47 10.27
N HIS A 2 -3.12 -11.00 9.38
CA HIS A 2 -2.97 -9.57 9.19
C HIS A 2 -4.13 -9.02 8.35
N PRO A 3 -4.60 -7.79 8.61
CA PRO A 3 -5.58 -7.14 7.76
C PRO A 3 -5.00 -6.98 6.36
N ARG A 4 -5.77 -7.37 5.37
CA ARG A 4 -5.40 -7.31 3.97
C ARG A 4 -6.55 -6.75 3.15
N THR A 5 -6.23 -6.16 2.03
CA THR A 5 -7.23 -5.77 1.03
C THR A 5 -8.03 -7.01 0.61
N ASP A 6 -9.33 -6.84 0.42
CA ASP A 6 -10.20 -7.90 -0.10
C ASP A 6 -9.75 -8.27 -1.52
N PRO A 7 -9.34 -9.53 -1.76
CA PRO A 7 -8.88 -9.94 -3.08
C PRO A 7 -9.96 -9.79 -4.17
N SER A 8 -11.24 -9.96 -3.83
CA SER A 8 -12.32 -9.80 -4.80
C SER A 8 -12.46 -8.35 -5.28
N LEU A 9 -12.34 -7.38 -4.36
CA LEU A 9 -12.33 -5.97 -4.71
C LEU A 9 -11.15 -5.63 -5.63
N LEU A 10 -9.95 -6.13 -5.32
CA LEU A 10 -8.79 -5.90 -6.16
C LEU A 10 -8.97 -6.52 -7.54
N ALA A 11 -9.49 -7.76 -7.61
CA ALA A 11 -9.81 -8.42 -8.88
C ALA A 11 -10.83 -7.62 -9.71
N ASP A 12 -11.85 -7.07 -9.08
CA ASP A 12 -12.86 -6.27 -9.78
C ASP A 12 -12.29 -4.95 -10.33
N ILE A 13 -11.38 -4.30 -9.58
CA ILE A 13 -10.66 -3.12 -10.07
C ILE A 13 -9.81 -3.48 -11.30
N LEU A 14 -9.04 -4.56 -11.25
CA LEU A 14 -8.21 -5.02 -12.37
C LEU A 14 -9.06 -5.29 -13.62
N ARG A 15 -10.14 -6.06 -13.47
CA ARG A 15 -11.08 -6.37 -14.58
C ARG A 15 -11.71 -5.11 -15.14
N TYR A 16 -12.12 -4.16 -14.29
CA TYR A 16 -12.72 -2.91 -14.74
C TYR A 16 -11.74 -2.09 -15.58
N VAL A 17 -10.49 -1.94 -15.14
CA VAL A 17 -9.45 -1.21 -15.88
C VAL A 17 -9.19 -1.89 -17.22
N HIS A 18 -9.00 -3.23 -17.21
CA HIS A 18 -8.74 -4.02 -18.42
C HIS A 18 -9.90 -3.93 -19.41
N ALA A 19 -11.14 -4.10 -18.96
CA ALA A 19 -12.34 -4.02 -19.82
C ALA A 19 -12.53 -2.64 -20.48
N ASN A 20 -11.95 -1.58 -19.89
CA ASN A 20 -11.95 -0.23 -20.46
C ASN A 20 -10.67 0.09 -21.27
N GLY A 21 -9.89 -0.92 -21.64
CA GLY A 21 -8.69 -0.78 -22.47
C GLY A 21 -7.48 -0.20 -21.74
N GLY A 22 -7.52 -0.12 -20.41
CA GLY A 22 -6.40 0.32 -19.59
C GLY A 22 -5.43 -0.83 -19.30
N THR A 23 -4.17 -0.46 -19.02
CA THR A 23 -3.17 -1.34 -18.42
C THR A 23 -3.00 -0.98 -16.96
N CYS A 24 -2.75 -1.96 -16.11
CA CYS A 24 -2.63 -1.73 -14.68
C CYS A 24 -1.42 -2.44 -14.05
N ALA A 25 -1.05 -1.97 -12.87
CA ALA A 25 -0.06 -2.61 -12.04
C ALA A 25 -0.54 -2.67 -10.59
N ILE A 26 -0.14 -3.72 -9.87
CA ILE A 26 -0.25 -3.82 -8.42
C ILE A 26 1.12 -3.49 -7.85
N ALA A 27 1.18 -2.48 -6.98
CA ALA A 27 2.42 -1.99 -6.40
C ALA A 27 2.36 -1.99 -4.86
N GLU A 28 3.29 -2.67 -4.22
CA GLU A 28 3.43 -2.66 -2.76
C GLU A 28 4.88 -3.01 -2.38
N SER A 29 5.34 -2.48 -1.28
CA SER A 29 6.57 -2.92 -0.61
C SER A 29 6.20 -3.96 0.45
N ALA A 30 6.32 -5.22 0.07
CA ALA A 30 5.86 -6.39 0.84
C ALA A 30 7.02 -7.25 1.38
N ASN A 31 8.17 -6.65 1.65
CA ASN A 31 9.37 -7.33 2.15
C ASN A 31 9.88 -8.45 1.19
N GLY A 32 9.73 -8.26 -0.13
CA GLY A 32 10.09 -9.25 -1.13
C GLY A 32 9.09 -10.40 -1.29
N TYR A 33 7.92 -10.33 -0.65
CA TYR A 33 6.89 -11.38 -0.70
C TYR A 33 5.65 -10.99 -1.52
N LEU A 34 5.71 -9.94 -2.33
CA LEU A 34 4.51 -9.44 -3.01
C LEU A 34 3.86 -10.50 -3.90
N GLU A 35 4.61 -11.12 -4.80
CA GLU A 35 4.09 -12.17 -5.69
C GLU A 35 3.50 -13.36 -4.91
N GLN A 36 4.21 -13.81 -3.87
CA GLN A 36 3.73 -14.89 -3.02
C GLN A 36 2.42 -14.53 -2.32
N ASN A 37 2.32 -13.30 -1.82
CA ASN A 37 1.12 -12.80 -1.15
C ASN A 37 -0.07 -12.74 -2.11
N LEU A 38 0.14 -12.27 -3.34
CA LEU A 38 -0.89 -12.22 -4.39
C LEU A 38 -1.35 -13.63 -4.79
N LYS A 39 -0.41 -14.57 -4.93
CA LYS A 39 -0.74 -15.97 -5.19
C LYS A 39 -1.56 -16.60 -4.06
N LEU A 40 -1.16 -16.40 -2.80
CA LEU A 40 -1.91 -16.89 -1.64
C LEU A 40 -3.29 -16.23 -1.50
N ALA A 41 -3.46 -15.02 -2.03
CA ALA A 41 -4.74 -14.33 -2.11
C ALA A 41 -5.64 -14.83 -3.25
N GLY A 42 -5.14 -15.72 -4.13
CA GLY A 42 -5.89 -16.25 -5.28
C GLY A 42 -6.01 -15.27 -6.45
N LEU A 43 -5.07 -14.32 -6.58
CA LEU A 43 -5.13 -13.26 -7.59
C LEU A 43 -4.32 -13.58 -8.86
N SER A 44 -3.56 -14.67 -8.90
CA SER A 44 -2.67 -14.97 -10.04
C SER A 44 -3.43 -15.01 -11.37
N GLU A 45 -4.55 -15.74 -11.43
CA GLU A 45 -5.34 -15.88 -12.66
C GLU A 45 -5.84 -14.51 -13.18
N VAL A 46 -6.40 -13.69 -12.31
CA VAL A 46 -6.91 -12.38 -12.75
C VAL A 46 -5.79 -11.40 -13.12
N ILE A 47 -4.62 -11.51 -12.49
CA ILE A 47 -3.44 -10.73 -12.86
C ILE A 47 -2.99 -11.10 -14.27
N ASP A 48 -2.89 -12.40 -14.56
CA ASP A 48 -2.50 -12.93 -15.88
C ASP A 48 -3.54 -12.57 -16.95
N ASP A 49 -4.82 -12.78 -16.67
CA ASP A 49 -5.93 -12.48 -17.60
C ASP A 49 -6.02 -10.99 -17.96
N CYS A 50 -5.76 -10.11 -16.98
CA CYS A 50 -5.77 -8.67 -17.20
C CYS A 50 -4.42 -8.11 -17.70
N GLY A 51 -3.39 -8.92 -17.79
CA GLY A 51 -2.03 -8.49 -18.15
C GLY A 51 -1.49 -7.45 -17.15
N ALA A 52 -1.87 -7.54 -15.88
CA ALA A 52 -1.45 -6.60 -14.86
C ALA A 52 0.00 -6.85 -14.43
N GLN A 53 0.76 -5.77 -14.27
CA GLN A 53 2.13 -5.86 -13.75
C GLN A 53 2.12 -6.00 -12.23
N VAL A 54 3.12 -6.71 -11.70
CA VAL A 54 3.37 -6.77 -10.26
C VAL A 54 4.67 -6.04 -9.97
N LEU A 55 4.60 -4.98 -9.18
CA LEU A 55 5.71 -4.09 -8.88
C LEU A 55 6.07 -4.16 -7.40
N ASP A 56 7.12 -4.92 -7.06
CA ASP A 56 7.67 -4.92 -5.71
C ASP A 56 8.46 -3.63 -5.47
N LEU A 57 7.88 -2.73 -4.69
CA LEU A 57 8.46 -1.41 -4.41
C LEU A 57 9.68 -1.48 -3.49
N ASP A 58 9.99 -2.62 -2.86
CA ASP A 58 11.23 -2.80 -2.10
C ASP A 58 12.49 -2.69 -2.98
N PHE A 59 12.35 -2.98 -4.27
CA PHE A 59 13.43 -2.94 -5.25
C PHE A 59 13.33 -1.75 -6.21
N ALA A 60 12.36 -0.87 -6.02
CA ALA A 60 12.16 0.26 -6.90
C ALA A 60 13.23 1.36 -6.72
N ASP A 61 13.62 1.98 -7.82
CA ASP A 61 14.38 3.22 -7.78
C ASP A 61 13.59 4.33 -7.09
N THR A 62 14.28 5.15 -6.30
CA THR A 62 13.66 6.20 -5.50
C THR A 62 14.25 7.57 -5.77
N ASP A 63 13.41 8.60 -5.64
CA ASP A 63 13.85 9.98 -5.42
C ASP A 63 13.83 10.29 -3.92
N LEU A 64 14.78 11.10 -3.48
CA LEU A 64 14.78 11.67 -2.13
C LEU A 64 13.98 12.98 -2.15
N VAL A 65 12.94 13.05 -1.34
CA VAL A 65 12.01 14.18 -1.27
C VAL A 65 11.95 14.71 0.15
N ASP A 66 12.20 16.01 0.32
CA ASP A 66 12.03 16.73 1.59
C ASP A 66 11.16 17.96 1.37
N ILE A 67 9.88 17.88 1.69
CA ILE A 67 8.94 19.01 1.67
C ILE A 67 8.34 19.30 3.05
N THR A 68 8.67 18.49 4.04
CA THR A 68 8.08 18.57 5.38
C THR A 68 9.12 18.77 6.48
N GLY A 69 10.40 18.88 6.11
CA GLY A 69 11.54 18.82 7.02
C GLY A 69 11.85 17.39 7.47
N GLU A 70 11.37 16.40 6.74
CA GLU A 70 11.67 14.98 6.90
C GLU A 70 11.89 14.37 5.51
N GLU A 71 13.04 13.73 5.34
CA GLU A 71 13.42 13.09 4.07
C GLU A 71 12.64 11.81 3.84
N HIS A 72 12.07 11.66 2.63
CA HIS A 72 11.35 10.49 2.20
C HIS A 72 11.88 9.94 0.89
N TYR A 73 12.12 8.63 0.83
CA TYR A 73 12.49 7.90 -0.38
C TYR A 73 11.23 7.42 -1.08
N LEU A 74 10.86 8.07 -2.19
CA LEU A 74 9.62 7.80 -2.92
C LEU A 74 9.90 7.08 -4.24
N PRO A 75 9.21 5.97 -4.56
CA PRO A 75 9.45 5.20 -5.76
C PRO A 75 9.17 6.00 -7.03
N LYS A 76 10.17 6.08 -7.94
CA LYS A 76 10.06 6.81 -9.21
C LYS A 76 8.95 6.28 -10.09
N ILE A 77 8.76 4.97 -10.09
CA ILE A 77 7.77 4.28 -10.92
C ILE A 77 6.34 4.80 -10.70
N LEU A 78 6.03 5.35 -9.52
CA LEU A 78 4.71 5.91 -9.25
C LEU A 78 4.35 7.10 -10.15
N LYS A 79 5.34 7.82 -10.67
CA LYS A 79 5.13 8.96 -11.59
C LYS A 79 4.83 8.52 -13.03
N GLU A 80 5.10 7.28 -13.37
CA GLU A 80 4.89 6.75 -14.71
C GLU A 80 3.43 6.37 -14.98
N TYR A 81 2.63 6.26 -13.93
CA TYR A 81 1.21 5.94 -14.03
C TYR A 81 0.34 7.19 -14.03
N CYS A 82 -0.58 7.28 -14.99
CA CYS A 82 -1.49 8.42 -15.12
C CYS A 82 -2.60 8.43 -14.06
N LEU A 83 -2.92 7.26 -13.49
CA LEU A 83 -3.94 7.09 -12.46
C LEU A 83 -3.38 6.23 -11.31
N ARG A 84 -3.55 6.68 -10.09
CA ARG A 84 -3.12 5.99 -8.88
C ARG A 84 -4.30 5.77 -7.94
N ILE A 85 -4.56 4.51 -7.63
CA ILE A 85 -5.66 4.08 -6.77
C ILE A 85 -5.08 3.46 -5.51
N ALA A 86 -5.42 4.02 -4.36
CA ALA A 86 -5.11 3.44 -3.06
C ALA A 86 -6.21 2.49 -2.62
N VAL A 87 -5.88 1.22 -2.35
CA VAL A 87 -6.86 0.20 -1.94
C VAL A 87 -6.47 -0.36 -0.56
N PRO A 88 -6.57 0.44 0.51
CA PRO A 88 -6.20 0.01 1.84
C PRO A 88 -7.23 -0.90 2.48
N ALA A 89 -6.74 -1.78 3.36
CA ALA A 89 -7.57 -2.46 4.34
C ALA A 89 -7.70 -1.61 5.60
N ALA A 90 -8.93 -1.32 6.00
CA ALA A 90 -9.18 -0.70 7.29
C ALA A 90 -8.80 -1.66 8.43
N SER A 91 -8.01 -1.22 9.40
CA SER A 91 -7.58 -2.08 10.49
C SER A 91 -7.33 -1.33 11.79
N LYS A 92 -7.51 -2.03 12.90
CA LYS A 92 -7.08 -1.60 14.22
C LYS A 92 -5.68 -2.15 14.49
N ARG A 93 -4.76 -1.31 14.92
CA ARG A 93 -3.37 -1.71 15.20
C ARG A 93 -2.94 -1.23 16.59
N PRO A 94 -2.05 -1.99 17.28
CA PRO A 94 -1.39 -1.48 18.49
C PRO A 94 -0.72 -0.13 18.19
N GLY A 95 -0.90 0.84 19.08
CA GLY A 95 -0.34 2.20 18.91
C GLY A 95 -1.09 3.13 17.96
N MET A 96 -2.14 2.62 17.27
CA MET A 96 -3.05 3.42 16.45
C MET A 96 -4.49 2.99 16.70
N ILE A 97 -5.39 3.96 16.89
CA ILE A 97 -6.83 3.65 17.06
C ILE A 97 -7.40 3.07 15.78
N PHE A 98 -6.97 3.61 14.64
CA PHE A 98 -7.42 3.22 13.32
C PHE A 98 -6.31 3.39 12.27
N SER A 99 -6.16 2.43 11.40
CA SER A 99 -5.21 2.44 10.28
C SER A 99 -5.97 2.28 8.97
N ASN A 100 -5.81 3.23 8.06
CA ASN A 100 -6.44 3.26 6.75
C ASN A 100 -5.57 4.03 5.74
N ASN A 101 -6.17 4.86 4.90
CA ASN A 101 -5.58 5.53 3.74
C ASN A 101 -4.20 6.13 4.00
N VAL A 102 -4.05 6.93 5.05
CA VAL A 102 -2.79 7.64 5.31
C VAL A 102 -1.64 6.68 5.65
N LYS A 103 -1.92 5.60 6.38
CA LYS A 103 -0.89 4.62 6.72
C LYS A 103 -0.55 3.67 5.57
N LEU A 104 -1.39 3.57 4.54
CA LEU A 104 -1.10 2.76 3.35
C LEU A 104 0.26 3.13 2.76
N PHE A 105 0.62 4.42 2.75
CA PHE A 105 1.87 4.91 2.17
C PHE A 105 3.14 4.38 2.83
N VAL A 106 3.05 3.86 4.05
CA VAL A 106 4.15 3.10 4.66
C VAL A 106 4.47 1.84 3.86
N GLY A 107 3.47 1.22 3.23
CA GLY A 107 3.63 0.10 2.30
C GLY A 107 4.00 0.51 0.87
N ALA A 108 4.00 1.81 0.56
CA ALA A 108 4.39 2.33 -0.75
C ALA A 108 5.85 2.76 -0.85
N VAL A 109 6.64 2.62 0.22
CA VAL A 109 8.05 3.00 0.25
C VAL A 109 8.94 1.81 0.58
N PRO A 110 10.16 1.72 -0.01
CA PRO A 110 11.02 0.57 0.15
C PRO A 110 11.49 0.41 1.61
N ARG A 111 11.38 -0.80 2.12
CA ARG A 111 11.73 -1.12 3.51
C ARG A 111 13.18 -0.78 3.85
N ASN A 112 14.11 -1.16 2.97
CA ASN A 112 15.56 -1.01 3.19
C ASN A 112 16.01 0.44 3.41
N ARG A 113 15.24 1.43 2.94
CA ARG A 113 15.54 2.86 3.13
C ARG A 113 15.13 3.37 4.51
N TYR A 114 14.38 2.59 5.27
CA TYR A 114 13.84 2.98 6.57
C TYR A 114 14.31 2.08 7.72
N GLN A 115 15.34 1.28 7.48
CA GLN A 115 16.02 0.48 8.51
C GLN A 115 16.83 1.36 9.46
N LEU A 116 17.06 0.87 10.66
CA LEU A 116 18.00 1.43 11.64
C LEU A 116 19.20 0.48 11.73
N GLY A 117 20.38 1.00 11.39
CA GLY A 117 21.59 0.18 11.29
C GLY A 117 21.53 -0.83 10.14
N ASP A 118 22.30 -1.91 10.27
CA ASP A 118 22.44 -2.96 9.25
C ASP A 118 21.48 -4.14 9.48
N GLU A 119 20.64 -4.09 10.50
CA GLU A 119 19.69 -5.15 10.79
C GLU A 119 18.54 -5.19 9.78
N VAL A 120 18.26 -6.38 9.26
CA VAL A 120 17.08 -6.62 8.44
C VAL A 120 15.88 -6.81 9.35
N VAL A 121 14.91 -5.90 9.26
CA VAL A 121 13.69 -5.93 10.07
C VAL A 121 12.45 -5.94 9.17
N ASP A 122 11.37 -6.58 9.63
CA ASP A 122 10.13 -6.75 8.86
C ASP A 122 9.22 -5.51 8.84
N TYR A 123 9.67 -4.40 9.42
CA TYR A 123 8.92 -3.15 9.43
C TYR A 123 9.88 -1.97 9.17
N ARG A 124 9.35 -0.75 9.10
CA ARG A 124 10.12 0.47 8.81
C ARG A 124 10.36 1.27 10.09
N PRO A 125 11.42 0.93 10.86
CA PRO A 125 11.62 1.49 12.20
C PRO A 125 11.74 3.01 12.22
N ARG A 126 12.37 3.64 11.23
CA ARG A 126 12.46 5.11 11.16
C ARG A 126 11.09 5.78 11.17
N ILE A 127 10.12 5.24 10.43
CA ILE A 127 8.74 5.75 10.40
C ILE A 127 8.05 5.53 11.75
N HIS A 128 8.38 4.42 12.45
CA HIS A 128 7.76 4.05 13.70
C HIS A 128 8.32 4.77 14.94
N LEU A 129 9.47 5.44 14.84
CA LEU A 129 10.02 6.25 15.94
C LEU A 129 9.07 7.38 16.36
N ASN A 130 8.38 8.00 15.43
CA ASN A 130 7.36 9.02 15.68
C ASN A 130 6.17 8.80 14.71
N LEU A 131 5.49 7.67 14.89
CA LEU A 131 4.58 7.08 13.92
C LEU A 131 3.57 8.08 13.35
N HIS A 132 2.89 8.84 14.20
CA HIS A 132 1.82 9.74 13.75
C HIS A 132 2.37 10.89 12.89
N ARG A 133 3.47 11.49 13.29
CA ARG A 133 4.11 12.58 12.55
C ARG A 133 4.72 12.08 11.25
N SER A 134 5.51 11.00 11.30
CA SER A 134 6.18 10.46 10.12
C SER A 134 5.18 9.95 9.08
N VAL A 135 4.08 9.30 9.51
CA VAL A 135 3.02 8.88 8.58
C VAL A 135 2.32 10.08 7.94
N ALA A 136 2.04 11.15 8.69
CA ALA A 136 1.43 12.37 8.15
C ALA A 136 2.38 13.08 7.17
N ASN A 137 3.67 13.17 7.50
CA ASN A 137 4.68 13.77 6.63
C ASN A 137 4.90 12.95 5.35
N LEU A 138 4.98 11.62 5.47
CA LEU A 138 5.07 10.72 4.33
C LEU A 138 3.86 10.87 3.40
N TYR A 139 2.66 10.93 3.95
CA TYR A 139 1.44 11.19 3.17
C TYR A 139 1.53 12.50 2.38
N ARG A 140 1.93 13.59 3.03
CA ARG A 140 2.08 14.91 2.38
C ARG A 140 3.14 14.86 1.28
N SER A 141 4.28 14.24 1.54
CA SER A 141 5.36 14.07 0.55
C SER A 141 4.89 13.24 -0.64
N MET A 142 4.14 12.16 -0.40
CA MET A 142 3.59 11.32 -1.46
C MET A 142 2.57 12.07 -2.31
N GLN A 143 1.66 12.82 -1.68
CA GLN A 143 0.66 13.62 -2.40
C GLN A 143 1.28 14.74 -3.26
N TRP A 144 2.39 15.30 -2.82
CA TRP A 144 3.13 16.27 -3.61
C TRP A 144 3.88 15.61 -4.77
N TYR A 145 4.46 14.42 -4.54
CA TYR A 145 5.36 13.75 -5.48
C TYR A 145 4.61 12.98 -6.56
N ALA A 146 3.63 12.20 -6.17
CA ALA A 146 2.79 11.36 -7.02
C ALA A 146 1.39 11.24 -6.37
N PRO A 147 0.52 12.25 -6.55
CA PRO A 147 -0.78 12.29 -5.91
C PRO A 147 -1.63 11.07 -6.30
N PHE A 148 -2.34 10.53 -5.32
CA PHE A 148 -3.29 9.46 -5.55
C PHE A 148 -4.67 10.04 -5.86
N ASP A 149 -5.29 9.54 -6.93
CA ASP A 149 -6.52 10.06 -7.48
C ASP A 149 -7.76 9.50 -6.77
N PHE A 150 -7.68 8.22 -6.35
CA PHE A 150 -8.77 7.53 -5.67
C PHE A 150 -8.30 6.75 -4.45
N TYR A 151 -9.20 6.66 -3.47
CA TYR A 151 -9.05 5.87 -2.25
C TYR A 151 -10.25 4.96 -2.11
N ILE A 152 -10.06 3.67 -2.40
CA ILE A 152 -11.11 2.66 -2.31
C ILE A 152 -10.87 1.83 -1.06
N ASN A 153 -11.59 2.12 0.00
CA ASN A 153 -11.47 1.40 1.25
C ASN A 153 -12.23 0.09 1.17
N GLY A 154 -11.52 -0.99 1.12
CA GLY A 154 -12.10 -2.33 1.08
C GLY A 154 -11.25 -3.31 1.85
N GLY A 155 -11.89 -4.24 2.51
CA GLY A 155 -11.19 -5.32 3.16
C GLY A 155 -11.85 -5.79 4.45
N LEU A 156 -11.44 -6.96 4.87
CA LEU A 156 -11.79 -7.52 6.16
C LEU A 156 -10.94 -6.81 7.21
N ALA A 157 -11.57 -6.05 8.11
CA ALA A 157 -10.91 -5.62 9.32
C ALA A 157 -10.77 -6.83 10.24
N VAL A 158 -9.55 -7.24 10.50
CA VAL A 158 -9.25 -8.29 11.48
C VAL A 158 -8.87 -7.61 12.79
N ASP A 159 -9.68 -7.78 13.82
CA ASP A 159 -9.26 -7.53 15.20
C ASP A 159 -8.61 -8.81 15.73
N GLU A 160 -7.30 -8.80 15.91
CA GLU A 160 -6.53 -9.94 16.41
C GLU A 160 -7.02 -10.48 17.76
N ARG A 161 -7.81 -9.70 18.51
CA ARG A 161 -8.33 -10.07 19.83
C ARG A 161 -9.75 -10.61 19.83
N ARG A 162 -10.56 -10.41 18.78
CA ARG A 162 -11.99 -10.68 18.76
C ARG A 162 -12.53 -11.41 17.53
N GLY A 163 -11.69 -11.86 16.61
CA GLY A 163 -12.11 -12.48 15.37
C GLY A 163 -12.39 -11.50 14.23
N GLU A 164 -12.84 -12.00 13.12
CA GLU A 164 -13.10 -11.21 11.92
C GLU A 164 -14.31 -10.30 12.10
N PHE A 165 -14.11 -9.00 11.98
CA PHE A 165 -15.20 -8.06 11.79
C PHE A 165 -15.38 -7.79 10.30
N ARG A 166 -16.52 -8.16 9.76
CA ARG A 166 -16.96 -7.65 8.47
C ARG A 166 -17.52 -6.26 8.69
N PHE A 167 -16.76 -5.24 8.36
CA PHE A 167 -17.37 -3.93 8.17
C PHE A 167 -18.17 -3.98 6.87
N PRO A 168 -19.50 -3.77 6.94
CA PRO A 168 -20.23 -3.56 5.73
C PRO A 168 -19.80 -2.23 5.15
N GLN A 169 -19.09 -2.29 4.00
CA GLN A 169 -19.23 -1.27 2.97
C GLN A 169 -18.41 0.01 3.02
N ILE A 170 -17.99 0.36 1.87
CA ILE A 170 -17.65 1.64 1.26
C ILE A 170 -17.88 2.82 2.21
N LEU A 171 -16.80 3.28 2.83
CA LEU A 171 -16.74 4.65 3.34
C LEU A 171 -16.37 5.54 2.15
N ILE A 172 -17.37 6.18 1.57
CA ILE A 172 -17.17 7.27 0.62
C ILE A 172 -16.95 8.52 1.48
N GLY A 173 -15.75 9.05 1.45
CA GLY A 173 -15.39 10.33 2.05
C GLY A 173 -14.98 11.31 0.98
#